data_6e73adf10981886dda5e4da5a5812a91
#
_entry.id   6e73adf10981886dda5e4da5a5812a91
#
_cell.length_a   1.000
_cell.length_b   1.000
_cell.length_c   1.000
_cell.angle_alpha   90.00
_cell.angle_beta   90.00
_cell.angle_gamma   90.00
#
_symmetry.space_group_name_H-M   'P 1'
#
loop_
_entity.id
_entity.type
_entity.pdbx_description
1 polymer ?
#
loop_
_entity_poly.entity_id
_entity_poly.type
_entity_poly.pdbx_seq_one_letter_code
_entity_poly.pdbx_strand_id
1 'polypeptide(L)'
;MRKIDIFNHILPLKFFEKIGDFKDIGKRMRGVPMLYDLDVRFKVMDRFPDYVQILSAGMPPIEALAGPEKSPELARLCNDGMAELCDRHPERFPAFIASLPLNNPAASLDELHRAVKSLKARGVQIFSNIQGKPLDLPEFAPLFDAMAAYDLPVFLHPARGADFPDYRTETRSKYEMWWAFGWPYETSVAMGRLVFAGIFEKHPNIKIIAHHFGAMVPFFEGRVGPGLDQLGSRTSDVDYKAETRHLSKRPVDYFRMFYADTAVFGSESATRCGLDFFGAGRTLFASDAPFDPEKGPMYIRETIRLLDTMPLSDADRRKIYCGNAETLLKLT
;
A
#
# COMPACT_ATOMS: atom_id res chain seq x y z
N MET A 1 20.47 11.70 8.28
CA MET A 1 20.16 10.29 7.90
C MET A 1 19.12 10.34 6.81
N ARG A 2 19.38 9.67 5.68
CA ARG A 2 18.45 9.61 4.56
C ARG A 2 17.10 9.04 5.00
N LYS A 3 16.00 9.65 4.53
CA LYS A 3 14.63 9.25 4.81
C LYS A 3 13.95 8.93 3.49
N ILE A 4 13.67 7.65 3.24
CA ILE A 4 13.05 7.18 2.00
C ILE A 4 11.57 6.93 2.30
N ASP A 5 10.71 7.87 1.93
CA ASP A 5 9.27 7.76 2.07
C ASP A 5 8.72 6.85 0.96
N ILE A 6 8.36 5.62 1.32
CA ILE A 6 7.95 4.61 0.35
C ILE A 6 6.48 4.68 -0.04
N PHE A 7 5.65 5.38 0.73
CA PHE A 7 4.23 5.51 0.49
C PHE A 7 3.81 6.97 0.61
N ASN A 8 3.87 7.66 -0.51
CA ASN A 8 3.40 9.01 -0.74
C ASN A 8 2.76 9.04 -2.13
N HIS A 9 1.80 9.93 -2.34
CA HIS A 9 0.96 9.88 -3.52
C HIS A 9 1.22 11.04 -4.47
N ILE A 10 1.18 10.71 -5.76
CA ILE A 10 1.28 11.66 -6.86
C ILE A 10 0.24 11.33 -7.93
N LEU A 11 -0.19 12.35 -8.66
CA LEU A 11 -0.93 12.21 -9.91
C LEU A 11 -0.10 12.94 -10.98
N PRO A 12 0.69 12.23 -11.80
CA PRO A 12 1.47 12.85 -12.87
C PRO A 12 0.60 13.76 -13.73
N LEU A 13 1.09 14.93 -14.11
CA LEU A 13 0.24 16.01 -14.65
C LEU A 13 -0.62 15.56 -15.84
N LYS A 14 -0.03 14.88 -16.82
CA LYS A 14 -0.76 14.36 -17.98
C LYS A 14 -1.86 13.36 -17.59
N PHE A 15 -1.57 12.51 -16.59
CA PHE A 15 -2.55 11.59 -16.05
C PHE A 15 -3.65 12.34 -15.30
N PHE A 16 -3.29 13.32 -14.45
CA PHE A 16 -4.27 14.15 -13.73
C PHE A 16 -5.20 14.92 -14.68
N GLU A 17 -4.65 15.50 -15.75
CA GLU A 17 -5.45 16.18 -16.78
C GLU A 17 -6.43 15.23 -17.47
N LYS A 18 -5.97 14.01 -17.80
CA LYS A 18 -6.81 12.99 -18.45
C LYS A 18 -7.97 12.52 -17.59
N ILE A 19 -7.73 12.40 -16.26
CA ILE A 19 -8.74 11.94 -15.31
C ILE A 19 -9.52 13.08 -14.64
N GLY A 20 -9.13 14.33 -14.86
CA GLY A 20 -9.73 15.53 -14.25
C GLY A 20 -11.22 15.72 -14.51
N ASP A 21 -11.74 15.15 -15.60
CA ASP A 21 -13.16 15.19 -15.96
C ASP A 21 -14.02 14.12 -15.29
N PHE A 22 -13.40 13.13 -14.60
CA PHE A 22 -14.15 12.12 -13.85
C PHE A 22 -14.74 12.73 -12.58
N LYS A 23 -16.05 12.57 -12.38
CA LYS A 23 -16.80 13.16 -11.24
C LYS A 23 -16.24 12.79 -9.87
N ASP A 24 -15.66 11.60 -9.75
CA ASP A 24 -15.23 11.01 -8.48
C ASP A 24 -13.75 11.32 -8.09
N ILE A 25 -12.99 12.00 -8.95
CA ILE A 25 -11.68 12.56 -8.58
C ILE A 25 -11.84 13.81 -7.71
N GLY A 26 -12.80 13.78 -7.05
CA GLY A 26 -13.33 14.55 -5.98
C GLY A 26 -12.66 15.88 -5.70
N LYS A 27 -13.42 16.70 -5.07
CA LYS A 27 -13.05 17.95 -4.39
C LYS A 27 -11.71 17.83 -3.62
N ARG A 28 -11.43 16.64 -3.01
CA ARG A 28 -10.21 16.41 -2.24
C ARG A 28 -8.95 16.40 -3.10
N MET A 29 -8.93 15.64 -4.22
CA MET A 29 -7.72 15.51 -5.06
C MET A 29 -7.35 16.84 -5.72
N ARG A 30 -8.34 17.58 -6.24
CA ARG A 30 -8.11 18.92 -6.79
C ARG A 30 -7.70 19.94 -5.74
N GLY A 31 -8.12 19.74 -4.50
CA GLY A 31 -7.79 20.63 -3.35
C GLY A 31 -6.41 20.40 -2.76
N VAL A 32 -5.61 19.45 -3.29
CA VAL A 32 -4.27 19.10 -2.79
C VAL A 32 -3.22 19.29 -3.90
N PRO A 33 -2.72 20.52 -4.11
CA PRO A 33 -1.79 20.83 -5.21
C PRO A 33 -0.55 19.95 -5.25
N MET A 34 -0.03 19.52 -4.11
CA MET A 34 1.15 18.65 -4.01
C MET A 34 0.98 17.32 -4.79
N LEU A 35 -0.25 16.91 -5.14
CA LEU A 35 -0.49 15.71 -5.95
C LEU A 35 -0.03 15.88 -7.41
N TYR A 36 -0.13 17.08 -7.98
CA TYR A 36 0.09 17.32 -9.41
C TYR A 36 1.01 18.52 -9.73
N ASP A 37 1.32 19.36 -8.75
CA ASP A 37 2.21 20.52 -8.88
C ASP A 37 3.57 20.21 -8.23
N LEU A 38 4.61 20.07 -9.06
CA LEU A 38 5.95 19.73 -8.61
C LEU A 38 6.62 20.85 -7.83
N ASP A 39 6.35 22.12 -8.15
CA ASP A 39 6.95 23.25 -7.41
C ASP A 39 6.43 23.28 -5.97
N VAL A 40 5.13 23.00 -5.79
CA VAL A 40 4.55 22.85 -4.46
C VAL A 40 5.15 21.65 -3.74
N ARG A 41 5.30 20.50 -4.43
CA ARG A 41 5.88 19.28 -3.87
C ARG A 41 7.32 19.50 -3.41
N PHE A 42 8.14 20.11 -4.24
CA PHE A 42 9.55 20.38 -3.91
C PHE A 42 9.69 21.35 -2.74
N LYS A 43 8.88 22.42 -2.69
CA LYS A 43 8.85 23.35 -1.54
C LYS A 43 8.50 22.63 -0.23
N VAL A 44 7.63 21.60 -0.27
CA VAL A 44 7.35 20.80 0.91
C VAL A 44 8.52 19.89 1.25
N MET A 45 9.08 19.17 0.27
CA MET A 45 10.20 18.27 0.47
C MET A 45 11.45 18.99 1.02
N ASP A 46 11.73 20.20 0.55
CA ASP A 46 12.88 21.04 0.98
C ASP A 46 12.85 21.41 2.47
N ARG A 47 11.69 21.26 3.13
CA ARG A 47 11.56 21.47 4.57
C ARG A 47 12.15 20.33 5.40
N PHE A 48 12.45 19.20 4.79
CA PHE A 48 12.89 17.97 5.47
C PHE A 48 14.26 17.55 4.95
N PRO A 49 15.32 17.68 5.75
CA PRO A 49 16.68 17.27 5.33
C PRO A 49 16.77 15.79 4.99
N ASP A 50 17.48 15.46 3.91
CA ASP A 50 17.75 14.09 3.45
C ASP A 50 16.47 13.27 3.12
N TYR A 51 15.38 13.94 2.77
CA TYR A 51 14.09 13.33 2.48
C TYR A 51 13.91 13.12 0.97
N VAL A 52 13.58 11.89 0.59
CA VAL A 52 13.26 11.49 -0.77
C VAL A 52 11.98 10.66 -0.81
N GLN A 53 11.35 10.59 -1.96
CA GLN A 53 10.06 9.91 -2.14
C GLN A 53 10.15 8.82 -3.20
N ILE A 54 9.59 7.65 -2.89
CA ILE A 54 9.25 6.63 -3.89
C ILE A 54 7.84 6.95 -4.38
N LEU A 55 7.69 7.27 -5.65
CA LEU A 55 6.41 7.70 -6.19
C LEU A 55 5.41 6.54 -6.29
N SER A 56 4.17 6.78 -5.86
CA SER A 56 3.03 5.90 -6.13
C SER A 56 1.80 6.71 -6.51
N ALA A 57 0.92 6.15 -7.34
CA ALA A 57 -0.30 6.85 -7.72
C ALA A 57 -1.23 7.01 -6.53
N GLY A 58 -1.89 8.18 -6.44
CA GLY A 58 -2.95 8.40 -5.49
C GLY A 58 -4.26 7.68 -5.86
N MET A 59 -5.21 7.72 -4.94
CA MET A 59 -6.59 7.29 -5.21
C MET A 59 -7.25 8.17 -6.30
N PRO A 60 -8.25 7.68 -7.04
CA PRO A 60 -8.79 6.32 -6.99
C PRO A 60 -7.95 5.29 -7.76
N PRO A 61 -8.20 3.97 -7.54
CA PRO A 61 -7.56 2.92 -8.34
C PRO A 61 -7.83 3.08 -9.84
N ILE A 62 -6.92 2.63 -10.68
CA ILE A 62 -7.07 2.70 -12.15
C ILE A 62 -8.36 2.02 -12.61
N GLU A 63 -8.68 0.87 -12.03
CA GLU A 63 -9.88 0.09 -12.33
C GLU A 63 -11.19 0.77 -11.88
N ALA A 64 -11.12 1.72 -10.97
CA ALA A 64 -12.29 2.53 -10.60
C ALA A 64 -12.50 3.72 -11.54
N LEU A 65 -11.47 4.12 -12.30
CA LEU A 65 -11.53 5.24 -13.25
C LEU A 65 -12.08 4.83 -14.60
N ALA A 66 -11.86 3.58 -15.01
CA ALA A 66 -12.26 3.12 -16.33
C ALA A 66 -12.56 1.62 -16.36
N GLY A 67 -13.41 1.21 -17.31
CA GLY A 67 -13.65 -0.19 -17.61
C GLY A 67 -12.42 -0.89 -18.19
N PRO A 68 -12.47 -2.25 -18.27
CA PRO A 68 -11.31 -3.07 -18.60
C PRO A 68 -10.68 -2.80 -19.98
N GLU A 69 -11.39 -2.15 -20.88
CA GLU A 69 -10.88 -1.78 -22.21
C GLU A 69 -10.03 -0.50 -22.18
N LYS A 70 -10.34 0.43 -21.28
CA LYS A 70 -9.67 1.75 -21.20
C LYS A 70 -8.69 1.87 -20.03
N SER A 71 -8.86 1.08 -18.99
CA SER A 71 -7.96 1.09 -17.83
C SER A 71 -6.49 0.82 -18.19
N PRO A 72 -6.12 -0.02 -19.18
CA PRO A 72 -4.74 -0.20 -19.58
C PRO A 72 -4.06 1.07 -20.11
N GLU A 73 -4.77 1.90 -20.87
CA GLU A 73 -4.24 3.19 -21.34
C GLU A 73 -3.94 4.12 -20.15
N LEU A 74 -4.86 4.18 -19.18
CA LEU A 74 -4.67 5.03 -18.00
C LEU A 74 -3.50 4.56 -17.14
N ALA A 75 -3.35 3.24 -16.94
CA ALA A 75 -2.22 2.68 -16.20
C ALA A 75 -0.88 3.05 -16.86
N ARG A 76 -0.78 2.89 -18.18
CA ARG A 76 0.42 3.28 -18.95
C ARG A 76 0.72 4.76 -18.79
N LEU A 77 -0.28 5.63 -18.98
CA LEU A 77 -0.10 7.07 -18.85
C LEU A 77 0.40 7.48 -17.45
N CYS A 78 -0.13 6.85 -16.42
CA CYS A 78 0.29 7.08 -15.04
C CYS A 78 1.72 6.62 -14.80
N ASN A 79 2.07 5.40 -15.22
CA ASN A 79 3.40 4.82 -15.02
C ASN A 79 4.48 5.55 -15.84
N ASP A 80 4.18 5.92 -17.09
CA ASP A 80 5.08 6.71 -17.93
C ASP A 80 5.37 8.06 -17.28
N GLY A 81 4.34 8.71 -16.73
CA GLY A 81 4.52 9.98 -16.03
C GLY A 81 5.36 9.87 -14.76
N MET A 82 5.19 8.80 -13.96
CA MET A 82 6.04 8.56 -12.78
C MET A 82 7.48 8.22 -13.17
N ALA A 83 7.68 7.42 -14.21
CA ALA A 83 9.02 7.10 -14.74
C ALA A 83 9.74 8.35 -15.24
N GLU A 84 9.05 9.22 -16.01
CA GLU A 84 9.60 10.50 -16.48
C GLU A 84 10.05 11.37 -15.30
N LEU A 85 9.28 11.41 -14.21
CA LEU A 85 9.65 12.18 -13.02
C LEU A 85 10.88 11.61 -12.32
N CYS A 86 11.01 10.29 -12.22
CA CYS A 86 12.19 9.64 -11.67
C CYS A 86 13.44 9.90 -12.52
N ASP A 87 13.33 9.86 -13.84
CA ASP A 87 14.43 10.14 -14.74
C ASP A 87 14.88 11.62 -14.69
N ARG A 88 13.94 12.55 -14.52
CA ARG A 88 14.22 13.99 -14.43
C ARG A 88 14.73 14.45 -13.07
N HIS A 89 14.34 13.78 -12.00
CA HIS A 89 14.62 14.18 -10.62
C HIS A 89 15.07 13.00 -9.75
N PRO A 90 16.11 12.23 -10.16
CA PRO A 90 16.51 11.01 -9.46
C PRO A 90 16.97 11.24 -8.01
N GLU A 91 17.45 12.46 -7.70
CA GLU A 91 17.83 12.86 -6.34
C GLU A 91 16.63 13.07 -5.41
N ARG A 92 15.44 13.30 -5.96
CA ARG A 92 14.16 13.48 -5.24
C ARG A 92 13.31 12.24 -5.28
N PHE A 93 13.27 11.58 -6.43
CA PHE A 93 12.44 10.43 -6.75
C PHE A 93 13.31 9.26 -7.24
N PRO A 94 13.96 8.53 -6.34
CA PRO A 94 14.89 7.45 -6.73
C PRO A 94 14.20 6.25 -7.39
N ALA A 95 12.88 6.11 -7.25
CA ALA A 95 12.10 5.06 -7.89
C ALA A 95 10.60 5.37 -7.86
N PHE A 96 9.82 4.54 -8.54
CA PHE A 96 8.35 4.55 -8.46
C PHE A 96 7.78 3.14 -8.35
N ILE A 97 6.53 3.06 -7.91
CA ILE A 97 5.72 1.86 -7.77
C ILE A 97 4.62 1.90 -8.83
N ALA A 98 4.56 0.88 -9.67
CA ALA A 98 3.65 0.88 -10.81
C ALA A 98 2.18 0.66 -10.39
N SER A 99 1.27 1.35 -11.07
CA SER A 99 -0.17 1.11 -11.01
C SER A 99 -0.58 0.15 -12.12
N LEU A 100 -1.55 -0.73 -11.85
CA LEU A 100 -1.98 -1.78 -12.77
C LEU A 100 -3.49 -1.68 -13.05
N PRO A 101 -3.96 -2.02 -14.26
CA PRO A 101 -5.38 -2.05 -14.60
C PRO A 101 -6.00 -3.39 -14.20
N LEU A 102 -6.16 -3.66 -12.87
CA LEU A 102 -6.47 -4.98 -12.34
C LEU A 102 -7.87 -5.52 -12.70
N ASN A 103 -8.74 -4.71 -13.25
CA ASN A 103 -9.98 -5.17 -13.90
C ASN A 103 -9.76 -5.81 -15.29
N ASN A 104 -8.50 -5.83 -15.78
CA ASN A 104 -8.06 -6.54 -16.98
C ASN A 104 -6.79 -7.34 -16.66
N PRO A 105 -6.90 -8.59 -16.18
CA PRO A 105 -5.75 -9.37 -15.70
C PRO A 105 -4.63 -9.55 -16.73
N ALA A 106 -4.97 -9.78 -18.00
CA ALA A 106 -3.96 -9.95 -19.07
C ALA A 106 -3.18 -8.65 -19.29
N ALA A 107 -3.87 -7.53 -19.46
CA ALA A 107 -3.24 -6.22 -19.62
C ALA A 107 -2.45 -5.80 -18.36
N SER A 108 -2.86 -6.26 -17.18
CA SER A 108 -2.14 -6.02 -15.93
C SER A 108 -0.77 -6.70 -15.91
N LEU A 109 -0.68 -7.94 -16.39
CA LEU A 109 0.59 -8.65 -16.51
C LEU A 109 1.51 -8.01 -17.55
N ASP A 110 0.97 -7.63 -18.70
CA ASP A 110 1.73 -6.92 -19.74
C ASP A 110 2.30 -5.61 -19.20
N GLU A 111 1.49 -4.83 -18.51
CA GLU A 111 1.91 -3.55 -17.94
C GLU A 111 2.89 -3.74 -16.78
N LEU A 112 2.69 -4.76 -15.92
CA LEU A 112 3.65 -5.12 -14.87
C LEU A 112 5.03 -5.42 -15.48
N HIS A 113 5.07 -6.27 -16.49
CA HIS A 113 6.34 -6.61 -17.16
C HIS A 113 6.98 -5.40 -17.83
N ARG A 114 6.19 -4.55 -18.48
CA ARG A 114 6.68 -3.30 -19.10
C ARG A 114 7.23 -2.34 -18.03
N ALA A 115 6.48 -2.11 -16.97
CA ALA A 115 6.87 -1.20 -15.91
C ALA A 115 8.16 -1.63 -15.22
N VAL A 116 8.31 -2.92 -14.90
CA VAL A 116 9.54 -3.43 -14.26
C VAL A 116 10.73 -3.44 -15.20
N LYS A 117 10.57 -3.96 -16.43
CA LYS A 117 11.71 -4.16 -17.37
C LYS A 117 12.12 -2.89 -18.09
N SER A 118 11.15 -2.12 -18.55
CA SER A 118 11.40 -0.96 -19.43
C SER A 118 11.45 0.35 -18.66
N LEU A 119 10.52 0.54 -17.68
CA LEU A 119 10.41 1.77 -16.91
C LEU A 119 11.14 1.70 -15.55
N LYS A 120 11.73 0.55 -15.19
CA LYS A 120 12.48 0.33 -13.94
C LYS A 120 11.65 0.53 -12.66
N ALA A 121 10.34 0.28 -12.70
CA ALA A 121 9.52 0.26 -11.51
C ALA A 121 10.09 -0.70 -10.46
N ARG A 122 10.01 -0.35 -9.19
CA ARG A 122 10.58 -1.10 -8.06
C ARG A 122 9.52 -1.82 -7.22
N GLY A 123 8.35 -1.99 -7.75
CA GLY A 123 7.22 -2.68 -7.15
C GLY A 123 5.94 -2.37 -7.87
N VAL A 124 4.85 -2.95 -7.40
CA VAL A 124 3.50 -2.64 -7.88
C VAL A 124 2.59 -2.27 -6.71
N GLN A 125 1.69 -1.33 -6.93
CA GLN A 125 0.62 -1.03 -5.98
C GLN A 125 -0.65 -1.78 -6.40
N ILE A 126 -1.24 -2.47 -5.44
CA ILE A 126 -2.56 -3.11 -5.57
C ILE A 126 -3.47 -2.64 -4.44
N PHE A 127 -4.76 -2.81 -4.62
CA PHE A 127 -5.73 -2.43 -3.60
C PHE A 127 -6.27 -3.67 -2.86
N SER A 128 -6.83 -3.47 -1.66
CA SER A 128 -7.34 -4.56 -0.81
C SER A 128 -8.44 -5.41 -1.45
N ASN A 129 -9.09 -4.86 -2.45
CA ASN A 129 -10.00 -5.56 -3.35
C ASN A 129 -10.00 -4.91 -4.73
N ILE A 130 -10.40 -5.63 -5.74
CA ILE A 130 -10.51 -5.13 -7.12
C ILE A 130 -11.99 -5.06 -7.50
N GLN A 131 -12.57 -3.88 -7.35
CA GLN A 131 -14.02 -3.68 -7.58
C GLN A 131 -14.88 -4.66 -6.75
N GLY A 132 -14.52 -4.88 -5.48
CA GLY A 132 -15.18 -5.82 -4.57
C GLY A 132 -14.72 -7.27 -4.68
N LYS A 133 -13.86 -7.62 -5.65
CA LYS A 133 -13.29 -8.97 -5.77
C LYS A 133 -12.10 -9.12 -4.82
N PRO A 134 -12.04 -10.19 -4.02
CA PRO A 134 -10.90 -10.43 -3.13
C PRO A 134 -9.65 -10.85 -3.90
N LEU A 135 -8.48 -10.53 -3.35
CA LEU A 135 -7.18 -10.74 -3.99
C LEU A 135 -6.75 -12.21 -4.12
N ASP A 136 -7.37 -13.10 -3.41
CA ASP A 136 -7.09 -14.55 -3.43
C ASP A 136 -7.84 -15.30 -4.55
N LEU A 137 -8.55 -14.59 -5.42
CA LEU A 137 -9.13 -15.23 -6.60
C LEU A 137 -8.05 -15.70 -7.59
N PRO A 138 -8.26 -16.84 -8.28
CA PRO A 138 -7.27 -17.41 -9.21
C PRO A 138 -6.81 -16.46 -10.31
N GLU A 139 -7.67 -15.52 -10.73
CA GLU A 139 -7.34 -14.54 -11.77
C GLU A 139 -6.21 -13.58 -11.38
N PHE A 140 -5.97 -13.36 -10.07
CA PHE A 140 -4.89 -12.51 -9.57
C PHE A 140 -3.60 -13.28 -9.22
N ALA A 141 -3.63 -14.62 -9.19
CA ALA A 141 -2.47 -15.44 -8.88
C ALA A 141 -1.25 -15.14 -9.78
N PRO A 142 -1.39 -14.94 -11.11
CA PRO A 142 -0.25 -14.63 -11.98
C PRO A 142 0.50 -13.34 -11.62
N LEU A 143 -0.19 -12.36 -11.02
CA LEU A 143 0.46 -11.14 -10.53
C LEU A 143 1.44 -11.46 -9.40
N PHE A 144 1.02 -12.26 -8.42
CA PHE A 144 1.87 -12.65 -7.31
C PHE A 144 3.02 -13.55 -7.76
N ASP A 145 2.77 -14.46 -8.72
CA ASP A 145 3.79 -15.30 -9.35
C ASP A 145 4.89 -14.42 -10.00
N ALA A 146 4.49 -13.42 -10.77
CA ALA A 146 5.42 -12.49 -11.41
C ALA A 146 6.20 -11.65 -10.39
N MET A 147 5.55 -11.12 -9.35
CA MET A 147 6.22 -10.30 -8.34
C MET A 147 7.21 -11.12 -7.51
N ALA A 148 6.88 -12.36 -7.16
CA ALA A 148 7.81 -13.27 -6.50
C ALA A 148 9.02 -13.60 -7.40
N ALA A 149 8.81 -13.79 -8.72
CA ALA A 149 9.87 -14.04 -9.69
C ALA A 149 10.80 -12.81 -9.88
N TYR A 150 10.26 -11.59 -9.88
CA TYR A 150 11.07 -10.36 -9.90
C TYR A 150 11.76 -10.07 -8.57
N ASP A 151 11.33 -10.72 -7.50
CA ASP A 151 11.80 -10.44 -6.14
C ASP A 151 11.65 -8.95 -5.79
N LEU A 152 10.51 -8.36 -6.16
CA LEU A 152 10.11 -6.98 -5.90
C LEU A 152 8.82 -6.94 -5.06
N PRO A 153 8.61 -5.87 -4.27
CA PRO A 153 7.47 -5.80 -3.36
C PRO A 153 6.14 -5.47 -4.05
N VAL A 154 5.09 -5.99 -3.45
CA VAL A 154 3.70 -5.61 -3.67
C VAL A 154 3.29 -4.64 -2.57
N PHE A 155 2.79 -3.47 -2.93
CA PHE A 155 2.27 -2.45 -2.02
C PHE A 155 0.76 -2.62 -1.91
N LEU A 156 0.28 -2.98 -0.74
CA LEU A 156 -1.14 -3.24 -0.47
C LEU A 156 -1.80 -2.01 0.14
N HIS A 157 -2.58 -1.29 -0.68
CA HIS A 157 -3.34 -0.10 -0.29
C HIS A 157 -4.81 -0.46 -0.01
N PRO A 158 -5.47 0.12 1.00
CA PRO A 158 -6.90 -0.08 1.22
C PRO A 158 -7.76 0.47 0.07
N ALA A 159 -8.89 -0.19 -0.19
CA ALA A 159 -9.94 0.32 -1.07
C ALA A 159 -11.31 0.03 -0.48
N ARG A 160 -12.07 1.09 -0.23
CA ARG A 160 -13.48 1.05 0.14
C ARG A 160 -14.07 2.41 -0.17
N GLY A 161 -15.22 2.46 -0.79
CA GLY A 161 -15.93 3.68 -1.11
C GLY A 161 -17.11 3.95 -0.18
N ALA A 162 -17.71 5.13 -0.31
CA ALA A 162 -18.90 5.50 0.43
C ALA A 162 -20.16 4.72 -0.01
N ASP A 163 -20.09 4.00 -1.12
CA ASP A 163 -21.10 3.07 -1.63
C ASP A 163 -21.22 1.78 -0.80
N PHE A 164 -20.22 1.49 0.05
CA PHE A 164 -20.30 0.41 1.03
C PHE A 164 -20.98 0.91 2.31
N PRO A 165 -22.21 0.48 2.61
CA PRO A 165 -22.92 0.94 3.80
C PRO A 165 -22.24 0.45 5.09
N ASP A 166 -22.40 1.23 6.17
CA ASP A 166 -21.91 0.85 7.49
C ASP A 166 -22.81 -0.22 8.13
N TYR A 167 -24.11 -0.19 7.81
CA TYR A 167 -25.13 -1.14 8.27
C TYR A 167 -25.94 -1.68 7.12
N ARG A 168 -26.39 -2.94 7.22
CA ARG A 168 -27.14 -3.65 6.17
C ARG A 168 -28.44 -2.96 5.72
N THR A 169 -29.00 -2.09 6.54
CA THR A 169 -30.24 -1.34 6.24
C THR A 169 -29.99 -0.01 5.58
N GLU A 170 -28.76 0.37 5.38
CA GLU A 170 -28.35 1.62 4.75
C GLU A 170 -27.92 1.38 3.30
N THR A 171 -27.97 2.45 2.49
CA THR A 171 -27.56 2.41 1.09
C THR A 171 -26.13 2.91 0.86
N ARG A 172 -25.55 3.54 1.88
CA ARG A 172 -24.18 4.09 1.82
C ARG A 172 -23.61 4.29 3.22
N SER A 173 -22.28 4.39 3.29
CA SER A 173 -21.56 4.79 4.51
C SER A 173 -21.82 6.27 4.83
N LYS A 174 -21.86 6.60 6.11
CA LYS A 174 -22.02 7.97 6.63
C LYS A 174 -20.78 8.44 7.36
N TYR A 175 -20.63 9.75 7.50
CA TYR A 175 -19.56 10.40 8.28
C TYR A 175 -18.15 9.94 7.91
N GLU A 176 -17.94 9.52 6.67
CA GLU A 176 -16.66 8.98 6.16
C GLU A 176 -16.16 7.74 6.93
N MET A 177 -17.06 6.96 7.56
CA MET A 177 -16.69 5.73 8.26
C MET A 177 -16.06 4.70 7.32
N TRP A 178 -16.41 4.73 6.01
CA TRP A 178 -15.77 3.94 4.97
C TRP A 178 -14.25 4.13 4.92
N TRP A 179 -13.76 5.35 5.22
CA TRP A 179 -12.34 5.66 5.26
C TRP A 179 -11.75 5.42 6.66
N ALA A 180 -12.36 5.99 7.72
CA ALA A 180 -11.78 5.97 9.06
C ALA A 180 -11.65 4.56 9.66
N PHE A 181 -12.64 3.69 9.44
CA PHE A 181 -12.66 2.31 9.94
C PHE A 181 -12.72 1.28 8.82
N GLY A 182 -13.33 1.62 7.69
CA GLY A 182 -13.48 0.72 6.58
C GLY A 182 -12.14 0.37 5.94
N TRP A 183 -11.25 1.33 5.70
CA TRP A 183 -9.93 1.07 5.13
C TRP A 183 -9.05 0.15 5.99
N PRO A 184 -8.90 0.39 7.31
CA PRO A 184 -8.18 -0.56 8.15
C PRO A 184 -8.79 -1.97 8.14
N TYR A 185 -10.11 -2.07 8.12
CA TYR A 185 -10.81 -3.36 7.98
C TYR A 185 -10.45 -4.06 6.67
N GLU A 186 -10.55 -3.36 5.53
CA GLU A 186 -10.26 -3.91 4.19
C GLU A 186 -8.82 -4.44 4.08
N THR A 187 -7.83 -3.66 4.52
CA THR A 187 -6.43 -4.11 4.55
C THR A 187 -6.26 -5.37 5.39
N SER A 188 -6.86 -5.39 6.59
CA SER A 188 -6.74 -6.53 7.50
C SER A 188 -7.37 -7.80 6.94
N VAL A 189 -8.54 -7.67 6.30
CA VAL A 189 -9.22 -8.79 5.63
C VAL A 189 -8.43 -9.28 4.43
N ALA A 190 -7.90 -8.37 3.60
CA ALA A 190 -7.06 -8.74 2.46
C ALA A 190 -5.80 -9.51 2.90
N MET A 191 -5.11 -9.04 3.96
CA MET A 191 -3.99 -9.78 4.56
C MET A 191 -4.42 -11.18 5.00
N GLY A 192 -5.54 -11.30 5.71
CA GLY A 192 -6.05 -12.60 6.17
C GLY A 192 -6.39 -13.54 5.01
N ARG A 193 -7.06 -13.02 3.96
CA ARG A 193 -7.41 -13.81 2.77
C ARG A 193 -6.16 -14.31 2.04
N LEU A 194 -5.13 -13.49 1.87
CA LEU A 194 -3.85 -13.90 1.28
C LEU A 194 -3.11 -14.94 2.14
N VAL A 195 -3.14 -14.81 3.47
CA VAL A 195 -2.57 -15.82 4.38
C VAL A 195 -3.25 -17.16 4.18
N PHE A 196 -4.59 -17.20 4.27
CA PHE A 196 -5.34 -18.45 4.16
C PHE A 196 -5.37 -19.04 2.76
N ALA A 197 -5.15 -18.24 1.72
CA ALA A 197 -4.90 -18.72 0.36
C ALA A 197 -3.50 -19.32 0.17
N GLY A 198 -2.63 -19.26 1.18
CA GLY A 198 -1.30 -19.87 1.15
C GLY A 198 -0.28 -19.12 0.31
N ILE A 199 -0.42 -17.77 0.20
CA ILE A 199 0.49 -16.96 -0.62
C ILE A 199 1.96 -17.14 -0.22
N PHE A 200 2.26 -17.25 1.06
CA PHE A 200 3.61 -17.43 1.60
C PHE A 200 4.10 -18.88 1.53
N GLU A 201 3.19 -19.86 1.42
CA GLU A 201 3.56 -21.25 1.13
C GLU A 201 3.99 -21.40 -0.33
N LYS A 202 3.20 -20.81 -1.23
CA LYS A 202 3.48 -20.82 -2.67
C LYS A 202 4.73 -20.00 -3.01
N HIS A 203 4.90 -18.84 -2.36
CA HIS A 203 5.96 -17.88 -2.62
C HIS A 203 6.65 -17.45 -1.32
N PRO A 204 7.58 -18.25 -0.76
CA PRO A 204 8.23 -17.95 0.51
C PRO A 204 9.05 -16.63 0.51
N ASN A 205 9.46 -16.17 -0.68
CA ASN A 205 10.23 -14.93 -0.88
C ASN A 205 9.35 -13.70 -1.19
N ILE A 206 8.03 -13.86 -1.34
CA ILE A 206 7.17 -12.73 -1.69
C ILE A 206 7.22 -11.64 -0.62
N LYS A 207 7.27 -10.40 -1.07
CA LYS A 207 7.32 -9.21 -0.23
C LYS A 207 6.04 -8.44 -0.42
N ILE A 208 5.21 -8.37 0.63
CA ILE A 208 3.96 -7.60 0.61
C ILE A 208 4.06 -6.57 1.73
N ILE A 209 3.96 -5.29 1.37
CA ILE A 209 3.99 -4.16 2.31
C ILE A 209 2.55 -3.75 2.56
N ALA A 210 2.07 -3.97 3.77
CA ALA A 210 0.73 -3.58 4.18
C ALA A 210 0.74 -2.12 4.68
N HIS A 211 -0.05 -1.28 4.02
CA HIS A 211 -0.17 0.14 4.35
C HIS A 211 -0.79 0.37 5.74
N HIS A 212 -0.53 1.53 6.34
CA HIS A 212 -1.00 1.94 7.66
C HIS A 212 -0.65 0.95 8.77
N PHE A 213 0.63 0.56 8.83
CA PHE A 213 1.17 -0.38 9.82
C PHE A 213 0.43 -1.73 9.89
N GLY A 214 -0.05 -2.26 8.73
CA GLY A 214 -0.83 -3.49 8.71
C GLY A 214 -2.22 -3.33 9.31
N ALA A 215 -2.68 -2.08 9.39
CA ALA A 215 -4.04 -1.70 9.77
C ALA A 215 -4.47 -2.23 11.16
N MET A 216 -5.49 -3.11 11.23
CA MET A 216 -6.00 -3.62 12.50
C MET A 216 -5.20 -4.81 13.04
N VAL A 217 -4.35 -5.44 12.22
CA VAL A 217 -3.70 -6.73 12.54
C VAL A 217 -2.85 -6.65 13.82
N PRO A 218 -1.97 -5.65 14.03
CA PRO A 218 -1.18 -5.55 15.25
C PRO A 218 -2.03 -5.41 16.51
N PHE A 219 -3.02 -4.52 16.48
CA PHE A 219 -3.91 -4.30 17.63
C PHE A 219 -4.75 -5.54 17.97
N PHE A 220 -5.10 -6.34 16.96
CA PHE A 220 -5.85 -7.58 17.13
C PHE A 220 -4.97 -8.84 17.18
N GLU A 221 -3.71 -8.74 17.60
CA GLU A 221 -2.79 -9.88 17.70
C GLU A 221 -3.40 -11.07 18.45
N GLY A 222 -4.13 -10.84 19.55
CA GLY A 222 -4.83 -11.89 20.27
C GLY A 222 -5.95 -12.58 19.47
N ARG A 223 -6.50 -11.92 18.43
CA ARG A 223 -7.48 -12.52 17.51
C ARG A 223 -6.80 -13.27 16.38
N VAL A 224 -5.78 -12.68 15.76
CA VAL A 224 -5.06 -13.31 14.62
C VAL A 224 -4.07 -14.38 15.08
N GLY A 225 -3.70 -14.40 16.35
CA GLY A 225 -2.91 -15.44 17.00
C GLY A 225 -3.82 -16.52 17.61
N PRO A 226 -3.94 -16.58 18.94
CA PRO A 226 -4.71 -17.63 19.63
C PRO A 226 -6.16 -17.76 19.13
N GLY A 227 -6.76 -16.66 18.66
CA GLY A 227 -8.11 -16.69 18.09
C GLY A 227 -8.21 -17.50 16.81
N LEU A 228 -7.28 -17.32 15.87
CA LEU A 228 -7.27 -18.06 14.61
C LEU A 228 -6.61 -19.45 14.73
N ASP A 229 -5.87 -19.74 15.78
CA ASP A 229 -5.45 -21.12 16.10
C ASP A 229 -6.68 -22.06 16.29
N GLN A 230 -7.84 -21.48 16.61
CA GLN A 230 -9.13 -22.17 16.75
C GLN A 230 -10.02 -22.03 15.50
N LEU A 231 -9.40 -21.86 14.30
CA LEU A 231 -10.15 -21.72 13.06
C LEU A 231 -11.12 -22.88 12.86
N GLY A 232 -12.36 -22.57 12.47
CA GLY A 232 -13.47 -23.54 12.33
C GLY A 232 -14.28 -23.78 13.60
N SER A 233 -13.81 -23.39 14.81
CA SER A 233 -14.59 -23.57 16.06
C SER A 233 -15.86 -22.72 16.15
N ARG A 234 -16.00 -21.69 15.32
CA ARG A 234 -17.10 -20.72 15.31
C ARG A 234 -18.01 -20.85 14.09
N THR A 235 -17.69 -21.80 13.19
CA THR A 235 -18.41 -22.00 11.93
C THR A 235 -18.68 -23.49 11.78
N SER A 236 -19.97 -23.87 11.70
CA SER A 236 -20.40 -25.27 11.72
C SER A 236 -20.62 -25.88 10.33
N ASP A 237 -20.70 -25.05 9.29
CA ASP A 237 -21.07 -25.41 7.92
C ASP A 237 -19.87 -25.50 6.95
N VAL A 238 -18.67 -25.14 7.44
CA VAL A 238 -17.42 -25.18 6.65
C VAL A 238 -16.31 -25.83 7.47
N ASP A 239 -15.61 -26.80 6.90
CA ASP A 239 -14.40 -27.40 7.49
C ASP A 239 -13.15 -26.59 7.13
N TYR A 240 -12.98 -25.45 7.78
CA TYR A 240 -11.79 -24.60 7.59
C TYR A 240 -10.48 -25.29 7.92
N LYS A 241 -10.46 -26.31 8.78
CA LYS A 241 -9.25 -27.09 9.04
C LYS A 241 -8.83 -27.88 7.82
N ALA A 242 -9.80 -28.45 7.08
CA ALA A 242 -9.51 -29.12 5.83
C ALA A 242 -9.02 -28.15 4.75
N GLU A 243 -9.68 -27.00 4.63
CA GLU A 243 -9.30 -25.97 3.65
C GLU A 243 -7.91 -25.39 3.86
N THR A 244 -7.45 -25.32 5.12
CA THR A 244 -6.15 -24.72 5.47
C THR A 244 -5.03 -25.71 5.76
N ARG A 245 -5.18 -26.99 5.41
CA ARG A 245 -4.16 -28.05 5.62
C ARG A 245 -2.83 -27.78 4.91
N HIS A 246 -2.84 -26.94 3.88
CA HIS A 246 -1.65 -26.54 3.14
C HIS A 246 -0.76 -25.56 3.91
N LEU A 247 -1.25 -24.96 4.99
CA LEU A 247 -0.48 -24.03 5.83
C LEU A 247 0.41 -24.81 6.80
N SER A 248 1.71 -24.54 6.77
CA SER A 248 2.70 -25.23 7.62
C SER A 248 2.95 -24.53 8.95
N LYS A 249 2.50 -23.26 9.11
CA LYS A 249 2.71 -22.41 10.29
C LYS A 249 1.39 -22.00 10.90
N ARG A 250 1.45 -21.45 12.09
CA ARG A 250 0.29 -20.80 12.71
C ARG A 250 -0.11 -19.54 11.90
N PRO A 251 -1.41 -19.17 11.85
CA PRO A 251 -1.84 -17.99 11.11
C PRO A 251 -1.06 -16.72 11.45
N VAL A 252 -0.81 -16.45 12.74
CA VAL A 252 -0.08 -15.25 13.19
C VAL A 252 1.34 -15.17 12.63
N ASP A 253 2.00 -16.30 12.42
CA ASP A 253 3.38 -16.33 11.91
C ASP A 253 3.41 -15.86 10.45
N TYR A 254 2.36 -16.14 9.66
CA TYR A 254 2.22 -15.60 8.31
C TYR A 254 1.91 -14.10 8.31
N PHE A 255 1.07 -13.61 9.24
CA PHE A 255 0.83 -12.18 9.36
C PHE A 255 2.13 -11.41 9.66
N ARG A 256 3.05 -12.00 10.42
CA ARG A 256 4.36 -11.43 10.68
C ARG A 256 5.34 -11.52 9.50
N MET A 257 5.01 -12.24 8.44
CA MET A 257 5.80 -12.27 7.20
C MET A 257 5.56 -11.04 6.31
N PHE A 258 4.46 -10.32 6.49
CA PHE A 258 4.27 -9.03 5.83
C PHE A 258 5.30 -8.02 6.29
N TYR A 259 5.58 -7.06 5.44
CA TYR A 259 6.18 -5.79 5.82
C TYR A 259 5.06 -4.78 6.09
N ALA A 260 5.38 -3.72 6.82
CA ALA A 260 4.45 -2.65 7.11
C ALA A 260 5.14 -1.29 7.02
N ASP A 261 4.36 -0.26 6.80
CA ASP A 261 4.86 1.11 6.75
C ASP A 261 4.38 1.95 7.94
N THR A 262 5.03 3.09 8.16
CA THR A 262 4.77 3.96 9.31
C THR A 262 3.66 4.99 9.09
N ALA A 263 2.84 4.85 8.05
CA ALA A 263 1.81 5.82 7.68
C ALA A 263 0.58 5.76 8.61
N VAL A 264 0.77 6.09 9.88
CA VAL A 264 -0.29 6.17 10.90
C VAL A 264 -0.46 7.60 11.45
N PHE A 265 -0.18 8.57 10.60
CA PHE A 265 -0.52 10.00 10.78
C PHE A 265 0.06 10.63 12.06
N GLY A 266 1.21 10.15 12.52
CA GLY A 266 1.85 10.65 13.73
C GLY A 266 1.25 10.10 15.04
N SER A 267 0.47 9.03 15.00
CA SER A 267 -0.03 8.36 16.19
C SER A 267 1.05 7.54 16.87
N GLU A 268 1.47 7.94 18.08
CA GLU A 268 2.49 7.23 18.85
C GLU A 268 2.03 5.82 19.25
N SER A 269 0.79 5.68 19.73
CA SER A 269 0.25 4.38 20.14
C SER A 269 0.16 3.38 18.98
N ALA A 270 -0.27 3.83 17.80
CA ALA A 270 -0.32 2.98 16.62
C ALA A 270 1.09 2.60 16.13
N THR A 271 2.03 3.56 16.14
CA THR A 271 3.43 3.30 15.76
C THR A 271 4.08 2.29 16.70
N ARG A 272 3.89 2.42 18.01
CA ARG A 272 4.40 1.46 19.01
C ARG A 272 3.81 0.07 18.80
N CYS A 273 2.48 -0.03 18.67
CA CYS A 273 1.79 -1.28 18.42
C CYS A 273 2.29 -2.00 17.14
N GLY A 274 2.45 -1.24 16.06
CA GLY A 274 2.96 -1.80 14.80
C GLY A 274 4.41 -2.26 14.90
N LEU A 275 5.28 -1.48 15.55
CA LEU A 275 6.68 -1.85 15.78
C LEU A 275 6.82 -3.11 16.66
N ASP A 276 5.99 -3.24 17.70
CA ASP A 276 5.99 -4.42 18.56
C ASP A 276 5.58 -5.69 17.80
N PHE A 277 4.67 -5.56 16.82
CA PHE A 277 4.20 -6.69 16.03
C PHE A 277 5.15 -7.08 14.89
N PHE A 278 5.60 -6.11 14.07
CA PHE A 278 6.42 -6.36 12.87
C PHE A 278 7.92 -6.30 13.13
N GLY A 279 8.35 -5.53 14.13
CA GLY A 279 9.76 -5.22 14.39
C GLY A 279 10.38 -4.25 13.36
N ALA A 280 11.51 -3.66 13.74
CA ALA A 280 12.20 -2.69 12.88
C ALA A 280 12.69 -3.26 11.55
N GLY A 281 12.96 -4.57 11.48
CA GLY A 281 13.42 -5.22 10.24
C GLY A 281 12.35 -5.39 9.16
N ARG A 282 11.07 -5.22 9.51
CA ARG A 282 9.93 -5.31 8.58
C ARG A 282 9.12 -4.02 8.51
N THR A 283 9.61 -2.95 9.11
CA THR A 283 8.96 -1.64 9.10
C THR A 283 9.70 -0.69 8.16
N LEU A 284 8.96 0.05 7.33
CA LEU A 284 9.48 1.01 6.38
C LEU A 284 8.91 2.40 6.66
N PHE A 285 9.71 3.44 6.44
CA PHE A 285 9.26 4.81 6.59
C PHE A 285 8.28 5.19 5.49
N ALA A 286 7.10 5.67 5.87
CA ALA A 286 6.09 6.22 4.98
C ALA A 286 5.23 7.26 5.69
N SER A 287 4.76 8.25 4.95
CA SER A 287 3.98 9.37 5.48
C SER A 287 2.50 9.36 5.07
N ASP A 288 2.16 8.75 3.95
CA ASP A 288 0.86 8.91 3.27
C ASP A 288 0.60 10.37 2.80
N ALA A 289 1.70 11.13 2.58
CA ALA A 289 1.57 12.48 2.02
C ALA A 289 0.96 12.42 0.60
N PRO A 290 0.16 13.41 0.19
CA PRO A 290 -0.07 14.71 0.82
C PRO A 290 -1.46 14.90 1.44
N PHE A 291 -2.08 13.88 1.98
CA PHE A 291 -3.49 13.90 2.38
C PHE A 291 -3.77 14.49 3.78
N ASP A 292 -2.77 15.09 4.40
CA ASP A 292 -2.90 15.74 5.70
C ASP A 292 -3.64 17.11 5.64
N PRO A 293 -4.10 17.63 6.80
CA PRO A 293 -4.78 18.94 6.87
C PRO A 293 -3.97 20.13 6.36
N GLU A 294 -2.63 20.03 6.37
CA GLU A 294 -1.72 21.07 5.85
C GLU A 294 -1.38 20.84 4.36
N LYS A 295 -1.98 19.82 3.71
CA LYS A 295 -1.81 19.46 2.30
C LYS A 295 -0.38 19.06 1.93
N GLY A 296 0.26 18.30 2.80
CA GLY A 296 1.54 17.64 2.54
C GLY A 296 2.51 17.54 3.71
N PRO A 297 2.85 18.62 4.42
CA PRO A 297 3.97 18.57 5.35
C PRO A 297 3.67 17.96 6.72
N MET A 298 2.40 17.91 7.15
CA MET A 298 2.08 17.50 8.51
C MET A 298 2.41 16.03 8.76
N TYR A 299 1.93 15.12 7.91
CA TYR A 299 2.17 13.69 8.12
C TYR A 299 3.65 13.33 8.03
N ILE A 300 4.39 13.96 7.10
CA ILE A 300 5.86 13.81 7.02
C ILE A 300 6.50 14.23 8.33
N ARG A 301 6.19 15.43 8.79
CA ARG A 301 6.76 16.01 10.04
C ARG A 301 6.46 15.15 11.25
N GLU A 302 5.21 14.78 11.45
CA GLU A 302 4.80 14.03 12.64
C GLU A 302 5.36 12.60 12.65
N THR A 303 5.45 11.93 11.50
CA THR A 303 6.06 10.62 11.40
C THR A 303 7.58 10.69 11.70
N ILE A 304 8.29 11.69 11.15
CA ILE A 304 9.70 11.92 11.46
C ILE A 304 9.88 12.21 12.96
N ARG A 305 9.09 13.14 13.51
CA ARG A 305 9.16 13.49 14.94
C ARG A 305 9.01 12.25 15.83
N LEU A 306 8.04 11.39 15.56
CA LEU A 306 7.84 10.17 16.33
C LEU A 306 9.03 9.23 16.23
N LEU A 307 9.48 8.90 15.03
CA LEU A 307 10.59 7.99 14.82
C LEU A 307 11.90 8.52 15.45
N ASP A 308 12.10 9.85 15.48
CA ASP A 308 13.27 10.47 16.11
C ASP A 308 13.20 10.43 17.64
N THR A 309 12.01 10.48 18.24
CA THR A 309 11.82 10.51 19.70
C THR A 309 11.55 9.14 20.32
N MET A 310 11.16 8.13 19.53
CA MET A 310 10.95 6.77 20.06
C MET A 310 12.26 6.13 20.52
N PRO A 311 12.21 5.26 21.54
CA PRO A 311 13.39 4.56 22.08
C PRO A 311 13.86 3.43 21.14
N LEU A 312 14.31 3.81 19.95
CA LEU A 312 14.88 2.94 18.94
C LEU A 312 16.41 3.05 18.96
N SER A 313 17.11 1.93 18.73
CA SER A 313 18.53 1.99 18.43
C SER A 313 18.78 2.75 17.11
N ASP A 314 19.96 3.36 16.96
CA ASP A 314 20.31 4.03 15.70
C ASP A 314 20.29 3.06 14.51
N ALA A 315 20.66 1.80 14.75
CA ALA A 315 20.60 0.76 13.74
C ALA A 315 19.15 0.46 13.31
N ASP A 316 18.22 0.36 14.24
CA ASP A 316 16.81 0.10 13.91
C ASP A 316 16.15 1.32 13.27
N ARG A 317 16.45 2.53 13.76
CA ARG A 317 16.00 3.78 13.14
C ARG A 317 16.48 3.88 11.68
N ARG A 318 17.76 3.51 11.41
CA ARG A 318 18.29 3.47 10.04
C ARG A 318 17.58 2.43 9.17
N LYS A 319 17.29 1.22 9.69
CA LYS A 319 16.50 0.22 8.96
C LYS A 319 15.16 0.80 8.52
N ILE A 320 14.42 1.43 9.44
CA ILE A 320 13.10 1.99 9.17
C ILE A 320 13.20 3.14 8.16
N TYR A 321 14.09 4.10 8.36
CA TYR A 321 14.18 5.29 7.51
C TYR A 321 14.65 5.00 6.09
N CYS A 322 15.58 4.06 5.91
CA CYS A 322 16.13 3.82 4.55
C CYS A 322 16.55 2.37 4.30
N GLY A 323 17.18 1.67 5.24
CA GLY A 323 17.83 0.39 4.97
C GLY A 323 16.90 -0.70 4.43
N ASN A 324 15.69 -0.81 4.99
CA ASN A 324 14.70 -1.76 4.49
C ASN A 324 14.21 -1.39 3.08
N ALA A 325 13.98 -0.10 2.82
CA ALA A 325 13.57 0.38 1.50
C ALA A 325 14.69 0.15 0.46
N GLU A 326 15.95 0.47 0.80
CA GLU A 326 17.11 0.24 -0.06
C GLU A 326 17.21 -1.24 -0.48
N THR A 327 16.99 -2.15 0.48
CA THR A 327 17.04 -3.60 0.24
C THR A 327 15.85 -4.09 -0.60
N LEU A 328 14.63 -3.77 -0.18
CA LEU A 328 13.41 -4.31 -0.79
C LEU A 328 13.18 -3.78 -2.21
N LEU A 329 13.47 -2.50 -2.42
CA LEU A 329 13.31 -1.83 -3.72
C LEU A 329 14.55 -1.94 -4.60
N LYS A 330 15.62 -2.58 -4.12
CA LYS A 330 16.90 -2.72 -4.82
C LYS A 330 17.42 -1.35 -5.31
N LEU A 331 17.40 -0.36 -4.40
CA LEU A 331 17.94 0.97 -4.68
C LEU A 331 19.46 0.90 -4.52
N THR A 332 20.15 1.29 -5.57
CA THR A 332 21.64 1.38 -5.59
C THR A 332 22.11 2.75 -5.14
#